data_bdb0dc357275b047eb83f35b15d2ecc8
#
_entry.id   bdb0dc357275b047eb83f35b15d2ecc8
#
_cell.length_a   1.000
_cell.length_b   1.000
_cell.length_c   1.000
_cell.angle_alpha   90.00
_cell.angle_beta   90.00
_cell.angle_gamma   90.00
#
_symmetry.space_group_name_H-M   'P 1'
#
loop_
_entity.id
_entity.type
_entity.pdbx_description
1 polymer ?
#
loop_
_entity_poly.entity_id
_entity_poly.type
_entity_poly.pdbx_seq_one_letter_code
_entity_poly.pdbx_strand_id
1 'polypeptide(L)'
;MNSLQHLSDTELTGRLRQLVRHEQNLTLSILSHIAEVGRRQLYLQKAYSTLTEYCIHELGYGESSAWRRVRAARVIKDVPEVYDLMRNHQLSLSTVLQIAKVIDARNKDSLLPRIVGKSKSEVDAILADYQIPQAIPDTARPRLVKKPVPAPSARAVRNWVKIPFTVKGTLTQLSIVRHRK
;
A
#
# COMPACT_ATOMS: atom_id res chain seq x y z
N MET A 1 -10.22 -32.45 5.30
CA MET A 1 -8.89 -32.10 5.84
C MET A 1 -8.02 -33.32 5.66
N ASN A 2 -6.96 -33.23 4.85
CA ASN A 2 -5.99 -34.34 4.79
C ASN A 2 -5.28 -34.41 6.14
N SER A 3 -5.47 -35.50 6.85
CA SER A 3 -4.78 -35.75 8.12
C SER A 3 -3.29 -35.87 7.85
N LEU A 4 -2.46 -35.02 8.44
CA LEU A 4 -0.99 -35.10 8.37
C LEU A 4 -0.41 -36.01 9.46
N GLN A 5 -1.28 -36.64 10.24
CA GLN A 5 -0.91 -37.47 11.41
C GLN A 5 -0.11 -38.72 11.04
N HIS A 6 -0.15 -39.17 9.79
CA HIS A 6 0.59 -40.33 9.31
C HIS A 6 2.05 -40.00 8.94
N LEU A 7 2.43 -38.70 8.93
CA LEU A 7 3.78 -38.29 8.61
C LEU A 7 4.65 -38.30 9.85
N SER A 8 5.88 -38.75 9.71
CA SER A 8 6.90 -38.55 10.74
C SER A 8 7.27 -37.06 10.88
N ASP A 9 7.79 -36.67 12.04
CA ASP A 9 8.19 -35.28 12.32
C ASP A 9 9.21 -34.77 11.28
N THR A 10 10.12 -35.63 10.85
CA THR A 10 11.14 -35.31 9.87
C THR A 10 10.52 -35.05 8.48
N GLU A 11 9.56 -35.89 8.05
CA GLU A 11 8.86 -35.71 6.78
C GLU A 11 7.98 -34.48 6.82
N LEU A 12 7.26 -34.26 7.92
CA LEU A 12 6.39 -33.10 8.09
C LEU A 12 7.20 -31.80 7.99
N THR A 13 8.30 -31.69 8.71
CA THR A 13 9.17 -30.52 8.69
C THR A 13 9.88 -30.35 7.34
N GLY A 14 10.26 -31.43 6.69
CA GLY A 14 10.84 -31.42 5.34
C GLY A 14 9.86 -30.89 4.30
N ARG A 15 8.63 -31.43 4.29
CA ARG A 15 7.55 -30.95 3.39
C ARG A 15 7.20 -29.49 3.66
N LEU A 16 7.13 -29.08 4.91
CA LEU A 16 6.85 -27.67 5.25
C LEU A 16 7.92 -26.73 4.67
N ARG A 17 9.21 -27.07 4.81
CA ARG A 17 10.30 -26.27 4.21
C ARG A 17 10.18 -26.17 2.70
N GLN A 18 9.81 -27.27 2.02
CA GLN A 18 9.60 -27.25 0.56
C GLN A 18 8.44 -26.34 0.19
N LEU A 19 7.32 -26.40 0.91
CA LEU A 19 6.14 -25.54 0.66
C LEU A 19 6.48 -24.06 0.85
N VAL A 20 7.23 -23.72 1.90
CA VAL A 20 7.69 -22.34 2.12
C VAL A 20 8.56 -21.83 0.97
N ARG A 21 9.49 -22.65 0.47
CA ARG A 21 10.29 -22.29 -0.72
C ARG A 21 9.43 -22.11 -1.96
N HIS A 22 8.44 -22.96 -2.16
CA HIS A 22 7.48 -22.85 -3.28
C HIS A 22 6.68 -21.54 -3.17
N GLU A 23 6.17 -21.21 -2.00
CA GLU A 23 5.46 -19.95 -1.76
C GLU A 23 6.33 -18.74 -2.12
N GLN A 24 7.59 -18.73 -1.69
CA GLN A 24 8.53 -17.65 -2.00
C GLN A 24 8.76 -17.51 -3.51
N ASN A 25 8.95 -18.61 -4.22
CA ASN A 25 9.12 -18.61 -5.66
C ASN A 25 7.86 -18.15 -6.40
N LEU A 26 6.68 -18.60 -5.96
CA LEU A 26 5.40 -18.14 -6.50
C LEU A 26 5.18 -16.65 -6.25
N THR A 27 5.51 -16.18 -5.04
CA THR A 27 5.44 -14.75 -4.71
C THR A 27 6.32 -13.93 -5.64
N LEU A 28 7.55 -14.35 -5.88
CA LEU A 28 8.47 -13.67 -6.78
C LEU A 28 7.94 -13.64 -8.22
N SER A 29 7.40 -14.78 -8.68
CA SER A 29 6.76 -14.86 -10.01
C SER A 29 5.58 -13.91 -10.13
N ILE A 30 4.70 -13.85 -9.12
CA ILE A 30 3.57 -12.92 -9.06
C ILE A 30 4.06 -11.47 -9.13
N LEU A 31 5.09 -11.10 -8.36
CA LEU A 31 5.63 -9.74 -8.37
C LEU A 31 6.15 -9.35 -9.76
N SER A 32 6.84 -10.26 -10.44
CA SER A 32 7.34 -10.04 -11.80
C SER A 32 6.20 -9.83 -12.81
N HIS A 33 5.12 -10.60 -12.70
CA HIS A 33 3.94 -10.42 -13.55
C HIS A 33 3.22 -9.10 -13.25
N ILE A 34 3.09 -8.73 -11.98
CA ILE A 34 2.51 -7.41 -11.59
C ILE A 34 3.37 -6.27 -12.14
N ALA A 35 4.69 -6.38 -12.07
CA ALA A 35 5.60 -5.38 -12.64
C ALA A 35 5.38 -5.23 -14.15
N GLU A 36 5.24 -6.35 -14.88
CA GLU A 36 5.02 -6.35 -16.32
C GLU A 36 3.62 -5.83 -16.71
N VAL A 37 2.58 -6.22 -15.98
CA VAL A 37 1.23 -5.65 -16.15
C VAL A 37 1.27 -4.12 -15.96
N GLY A 38 2.02 -3.65 -14.96
CA GLY A 38 2.22 -2.23 -14.70
C GLY A 38 3.01 -1.54 -15.81
N ARG A 39 4.08 -2.17 -16.32
CA ARG A 39 4.89 -1.64 -17.42
C ARG A 39 4.08 -1.46 -18.70
N ARG A 40 3.25 -2.46 -19.05
CA ARG A 40 2.39 -2.46 -20.24
C ARG A 40 1.08 -1.69 -20.03
N GLN A 41 0.80 -1.21 -18.82
CA GLN A 41 -0.45 -0.53 -18.44
C GLN A 41 -1.72 -1.36 -18.75
N LEU A 42 -1.65 -2.69 -18.69
CA LEU A 42 -2.77 -3.56 -19.02
C LEU A 42 -3.99 -3.38 -18.12
N TYR A 43 -3.79 -2.85 -16.92
CA TYR A 43 -4.88 -2.52 -16.00
C TYR A 43 -5.81 -1.41 -16.56
N LEU A 44 -5.28 -0.49 -17.40
CA LEU A 44 -6.09 0.53 -18.07
C LEU A 44 -7.04 -0.07 -19.10
N GLN A 45 -6.60 -1.13 -19.81
CA GLN A 45 -7.45 -1.85 -20.77
C GLN A 45 -8.63 -2.57 -20.10
N LYS A 46 -8.52 -2.83 -18.81
CA LYS A 46 -9.55 -3.40 -17.95
C LYS A 46 -10.37 -2.34 -17.20
N ALA A 47 -10.23 -1.06 -17.59
CA ALA A 47 -10.91 0.10 -17.00
C ALA A 47 -10.60 0.36 -15.51
N TYR A 48 -9.44 -0.11 -15.01
CA TYR A 48 -8.97 0.25 -13.67
C TYR A 48 -8.08 1.48 -13.73
N SER A 49 -8.28 2.44 -12.82
CA SER A 49 -7.49 3.68 -12.76
C SER A 49 -6.07 3.44 -12.26
N THR A 50 -5.86 2.41 -11.44
CA THR A 50 -4.56 2.10 -10.84
C THR A 50 -4.25 0.60 -10.87
N LEU A 51 -2.95 0.28 -10.90
CA LEU A 51 -2.49 -1.11 -10.77
C LEU A 51 -2.93 -1.74 -9.44
N THR A 52 -3.08 -0.93 -8.38
CA THR A 52 -3.56 -1.41 -7.08
C THR A 52 -5.03 -1.81 -7.15
N GLU A 53 -5.89 -0.99 -7.77
CA GLU A 53 -7.30 -1.35 -8.00
C GLU A 53 -7.44 -2.63 -8.82
N TYR A 54 -6.62 -2.78 -9.89
CA TYR A 54 -6.56 -4.01 -10.66
C TYR A 54 -6.23 -5.21 -9.77
N CYS A 55 -5.23 -5.10 -8.89
CA CYS A 55 -4.87 -6.18 -7.98
C CYS A 55 -5.98 -6.51 -6.97
N ILE A 56 -6.76 -5.52 -6.54
CA ILE A 56 -7.86 -5.73 -5.60
C ILE A 56 -9.05 -6.40 -6.30
N HIS A 57 -9.51 -5.83 -7.39
CA HIS A 57 -10.80 -6.21 -8.00
C HIS A 57 -10.67 -7.36 -9.00
N GLU A 58 -9.60 -7.40 -9.79
CA GLU A 58 -9.40 -8.46 -10.78
C GLU A 58 -8.70 -9.69 -10.18
N LEU A 59 -7.69 -9.48 -9.31
CA LEU A 59 -6.91 -10.57 -8.72
C LEU A 59 -7.41 -10.99 -7.33
N GLY A 60 -8.39 -10.28 -6.74
CA GLY A 60 -9.00 -10.63 -5.46
C GLY A 60 -8.09 -10.41 -4.24
N TYR A 61 -7.05 -9.60 -4.34
CA TYR A 61 -6.21 -9.29 -3.17
C TYR A 61 -6.90 -8.30 -2.23
N GLY A 62 -6.78 -8.51 -0.92
CA GLY A 62 -7.13 -7.46 0.04
C GLY A 62 -6.22 -6.23 -0.14
N GLU A 63 -6.75 -5.05 0.18
CA GLU A 63 -6.12 -3.73 -0.06
C GLU A 63 -4.65 -3.67 0.37
N SER A 64 -4.36 -4.00 1.64
CA SER A 64 -2.99 -4.02 2.16
C SER A 64 -2.07 -4.98 1.40
N SER A 65 -2.60 -6.13 0.97
CA SER A 65 -1.86 -7.15 0.23
C SER A 65 -1.55 -6.69 -1.19
N ALA A 66 -2.51 -6.07 -1.87
CA ALA A 66 -2.36 -5.47 -3.19
C ALA A 66 -1.30 -4.36 -3.16
N TRP A 67 -1.43 -3.42 -2.22
CA TRP A 67 -0.49 -2.31 -2.05
C TRP A 67 0.95 -2.79 -1.84
N ARG A 68 1.15 -3.78 -0.96
CA ARG A 68 2.48 -4.35 -0.70
C ARG A 68 3.11 -4.97 -1.95
N ARG A 69 2.32 -5.74 -2.72
CA ARG A 69 2.78 -6.39 -3.95
C ARG A 69 3.11 -5.39 -5.06
N VAL A 70 2.24 -4.43 -5.28
CA VAL A 70 2.46 -3.37 -6.27
C VAL A 70 3.72 -2.56 -5.95
N ARG A 71 3.93 -2.25 -4.66
CA ARG A 71 5.12 -1.52 -4.23
C ARG A 71 6.40 -2.35 -4.42
N ALA A 72 6.40 -3.62 -4.03
CA ALA A 72 7.54 -4.50 -4.25
C ALA A 72 7.82 -4.72 -5.74
N ALA A 73 6.79 -4.88 -6.56
CA ALA A 73 6.90 -5.00 -8.01
C ALA A 73 7.55 -3.76 -8.65
N ARG A 74 7.27 -2.56 -8.14
CA ARG A 74 7.95 -1.32 -8.59
C ARG A 74 9.43 -1.34 -8.24
N VAL A 75 9.79 -1.75 -7.02
CA VAL A 75 11.21 -1.86 -6.63
C VAL A 75 11.95 -2.84 -7.53
N ILE A 76 11.39 -4.01 -7.81
CA ILE A 76 11.99 -5.00 -8.71
C ILE A 76 12.17 -4.44 -10.13
N LYS A 77 11.20 -3.66 -10.61
CA LYS A 77 11.30 -2.99 -11.92
C LYS A 77 12.43 -1.96 -11.95
N ASP A 78 12.54 -1.15 -10.90
CA ASP A 78 13.48 -0.02 -10.85
C ASP A 78 14.90 -0.46 -10.45
N VAL A 79 15.01 -1.56 -9.69
CA VAL A 79 16.26 -2.17 -9.21
C VAL A 79 16.20 -3.69 -9.42
N PRO A 80 16.54 -4.18 -10.62
CA PRO A 80 16.43 -5.61 -10.96
C PRO A 80 17.23 -6.55 -10.06
N GLU A 81 18.32 -6.09 -9.47
CA GLU A 81 19.16 -6.87 -8.55
C GLU A 81 18.38 -7.37 -7.34
N VAL A 82 17.34 -6.65 -6.94
CA VAL A 82 16.45 -7.08 -5.84
C VAL A 82 15.73 -8.39 -6.20
N TYR A 83 15.42 -8.60 -7.49
CA TYR A 83 14.83 -9.86 -7.94
C TYR A 83 15.76 -11.06 -7.68
N ASP A 84 17.04 -10.95 -8.04
CA ASP A 84 18.02 -12.03 -7.85
C ASP A 84 18.28 -12.30 -6.36
N LEU A 85 18.34 -11.26 -5.54
CA LEU A 85 18.47 -11.39 -4.08
C LEU A 85 17.25 -12.07 -3.45
N MET A 86 16.04 -11.76 -3.92
CA MET A 86 14.83 -12.45 -3.46
C MET A 86 14.81 -13.91 -3.94
N ARG A 87 15.20 -14.17 -5.18
CA ARG A 87 15.30 -15.52 -5.76
C ARG A 87 16.25 -16.41 -4.98
N ASN A 88 17.36 -15.84 -4.52
CA ASN A 88 18.37 -16.51 -3.71
C ASN A 88 18.02 -16.57 -2.23
N HIS A 89 16.79 -16.21 -1.84
CA HIS A 89 16.30 -16.14 -0.45
C HIS A 89 17.12 -15.22 0.47
N GLN A 90 17.86 -14.26 -0.11
CA GLN A 90 18.67 -13.30 0.63
C GLN A 90 17.88 -12.06 1.08
N LEU A 91 16.77 -11.76 0.38
CA LEU A 91 15.82 -10.71 0.75
C LEU A 91 14.40 -11.26 0.82
N SER A 92 13.67 -10.86 1.84
CA SER A 92 12.25 -11.13 2.00
C SER A 92 11.39 -10.02 1.40
N LEU A 93 10.12 -10.31 1.10
CA LEU A 93 9.15 -9.29 0.68
C LEU A 93 9.05 -8.14 1.71
N SER A 94 9.11 -8.45 3.00
CA SER A 94 9.07 -7.42 4.06
C SER A 94 10.29 -6.50 4.01
N THR A 95 11.48 -7.05 3.80
CA THR A 95 12.70 -6.26 3.63
C THR A 95 12.63 -5.36 2.40
N VAL A 96 12.15 -5.90 1.27
CA VAL A 96 11.94 -5.09 0.04
C VAL A 96 11.00 -3.92 0.29
N LEU A 97 9.94 -4.11 1.08
CA LEU A 97 9.01 -3.03 1.42
C LEU A 97 9.63 -1.97 2.35
N GLN A 98 10.55 -2.36 3.22
CA GLN A 98 11.28 -1.41 4.07
C GLN A 98 12.18 -0.51 3.22
N ILE A 99 12.99 -1.10 2.33
CA ILE A 99 13.93 -0.36 1.49
C ILE A 99 13.23 0.44 0.38
N ALA A 100 12.00 0.09 0.02
CA ALA A 100 11.26 0.70 -1.10
C ALA A 100 11.08 2.22 -1.02
N LYS A 101 11.32 2.85 0.13
CA LYS A 101 11.25 4.30 0.31
C LYS A 101 12.57 5.00 0.00
N VAL A 102 13.66 4.25 0.06
CA VAL A 102 15.02 4.79 0.11
C VAL A 102 15.84 4.31 -1.09
N ILE A 103 15.59 3.07 -1.56
CA ILE A 103 16.38 2.46 -2.63
C ILE A 103 16.08 3.10 -3.98
N ASP A 104 17.16 3.44 -4.68
CA ASP A 104 17.13 3.90 -6.06
C ASP A 104 18.36 3.37 -6.84
N ALA A 105 18.44 3.69 -8.13
CA ALA A 105 19.55 3.28 -8.98
C ALA A 105 20.92 3.83 -8.55
N ARG A 106 20.96 4.89 -7.74
CA ARG A 106 22.20 5.55 -7.32
C ARG A 106 22.78 4.92 -6.06
N ASN A 107 21.91 4.47 -5.14
CA ASN A 107 22.33 3.97 -3.83
C ASN A 107 22.27 2.45 -3.69
N LYS A 108 21.72 1.73 -4.68
CA LYS A 108 21.56 0.27 -4.64
C LYS A 108 22.87 -0.46 -4.33
N ASP A 109 23.98 -0.07 -4.97
CA ASP A 109 25.28 -0.74 -4.84
C ASP A 109 25.88 -0.58 -3.43
N SER A 110 25.54 0.49 -2.73
CA SER A 110 25.96 0.75 -1.34
C SER A 110 24.98 0.15 -0.33
N LEU A 111 23.69 0.14 -0.63
CA LEU A 111 22.63 -0.29 0.29
C LEU A 111 22.45 -1.80 0.29
N LEU A 112 22.34 -2.45 -0.87
CA LEU A 112 22.03 -3.87 -0.97
C LEU A 112 23.00 -4.77 -0.20
N PRO A 113 24.34 -4.60 -0.29
CA PRO A 113 25.26 -5.44 0.47
C PRO A 113 25.12 -5.30 1.99
N ARG A 114 24.68 -4.13 2.47
CA ARG A 114 24.52 -3.86 3.91
C ARG A 114 23.28 -4.52 4.50
N ILE A 115 22.25 -4.80 3.69
CA ILE A 115 20.95 -5.30 4.17
C ILE A 115 20.75 -6.80 3.94
N VAL A 116 21.56 -7.43 3.08
CA VAL A 116 21.48 -8.87 2.80
C VAL A 116 21.72 -9.65 4.09
N GLY A 117 20.81 -10.60 4.40
CA GLY A 117 20.89 -11.44 5.59
C GLY A 117 20.63 -10.75 6.91
N LYS A 118 20.22 -9.47 6.90
CA LYS A 118 19.92 -8.71 8.11
C LYS A 118 18.49 -8.89 8.57
N SER A 119 18.32 -8.84 9.89
CA SER A 119 17.00 -8.82 10.53
C SER A 119 16.26 -7.50 10.24
N LYS A 120 14.95 -7.48 10.47
CA LYS A 120 14.14 -6.28 10.28
C LYS A 120 14.67 -5.07 11.04
N SER A 121 15.05 -5.25 12.30
CA SER A 121 15.55 -4.16 13.16
C SER A 121 16.91 -3.63 12.69
N GLU A 122 17.79 -4.51 12.22
CA GLU A 122 19.08 -4.10 11.66
C GLU A 122 18.90 -3.33 10.35
N VAL A 123 17.95 -3.76 9.51
CA VAL A 123 17.60 -3.04 8.28
C VAL A 123 17.05 -1.66 8.61
N ASP A 124 16.14 -1.53 9.58
CA ASP A 124 15.61 -0.22 10.01
C ASP A 124 16.74 0.71 10.52
N ALA A 125 17.70 0.18 11.27
CA ALA A 125 18.87 0.95 11.71
C ALA A 125 19.76 1.41 10.55
N ILE A 126 20.00 0.54 9.57
CA ILE A 126 20.78 0.89 8.37
C ILE A 126 20.05 1.96 7.55
N LEU A 127 18.73 1.84 7.42
CA LEU A 127 17.93 2.79 6.65
C LEU A 127 17.86 4.18 7.30
N ALA A 128 18.06 4.29 8.61
CA ALA A 128 18.15 5.59 9.27
C ALA A 128 19.29 6.46 8.71
N ASP A 129 20.41 5.84 8.29
CA ASP A 129 21.54 6.54 7.66
C ASP A 129 21.18 7.11 6.29
N TYR A 130 20.23 6.49 5.58
CA TYR A 130 19.78 6.88 4.22
C TYR A 130 18.53 7.76 4.25
N GLN A 131 17.84 7.86 5.37
CA GLN A 131 16.81 8.85 5.53
C GLN A 131 17.50 10.20 5.66
N ILE A 132 17.54 10.97 4.57
CA ILE A 132 17.77 12.41 4.66
C ILE A 132 16.81 12.89 5.72
N PRO A 133 17.25 13.59 6.79
CA PRO A 133 16.32 14.24 7.69
C PRO A 133 15.42 15.06 6.77
N GLN A 134 14.20 14.62 6.54
CA GLN A 134 13.20 15.53 6.02
C GLN A 134 13.21 16.60 7.06
N ALA A 135 13.80 17.77 6.69
CA ALA A 135 13.66 18.96 7.47
C ALA A 135 12.19 18.94 7.85
N ILE A 136 11.91 18.71 9.14
CA ILE A 136 10.54 18.67 9.64
C ILE A 136 9.99 19.92 9.01
N PRO A 137 9.08 19.82 8.00
CA PRO A 137 8.53 21.04 7.48
C PRO A 137 7.97 21.64 8.75
N ASP A 138 8.41 22.85 9.07
CA ASP A 138 7.86 23.62 10.17
C ASP A 138 6.37 23.77 9.86
N THR A 139 5.67 22.69 10.04
CA THR A 139 4.22 22.60 10.03
C THR A 139 3.71 23.03 11.40
N ALA A 140 4.24 24.10 11.87
CA ALA A 140 3.40 25.13 12.43
C ALA A 140 2.53 25.65 11.25
N ARG A 141 1.80 24.75 10.56
CA ARG A 141 0.57 25.18 9.91
C ARG A 141 -0.20 25.81 11.06
N PRO A 142 -0.39 27.14 11.06
CA PRO A 142 -1.23 27.75 12.06
C PRO A 142 -2.52 26.94 11.97
N ARG A 143 -2.83 26.21 13.02
CA ARG A 143 -4.11 25.51 13.14
C ARG A 143 -5.09 26.60 12.82
N LEU A 144 -5.69 26.56 11.61
CA LEU A 144 -6.76 27.49 11.29
C LEU A 144 -7.79 27.23 12.36
N VAL A 145 -7.69 28.01 13.42
CA VAL A 145 -8.74 28.11 14.43
C VAL A 145 -9.91 28.57 13.59
N LYS A 146 -10.80 27.63 13.25
CA LYS A 146 -12.07 27.97 12.61
C LYS A 146 -12.65 29.02 13.54
N LYS A 147 -12.54 30.30 13.12
CA LYS A 147 -13.24 31.36 13.83
C LYS A 147 -14.66 30.83 13.98
N PRO A 148 -15.22 30.78 15.19
CA PRO A 148 -16.59 30.36 15.39
C PRO A 148 -17.41 31.16 14.37
N VAL A 149 -18.06 30.45 13.45
CA VAL A 149 -18.96 31.11 12.51
C VAL A 149 -20.01 31.81 13.38
N PRO A 150 -20.10 33.13 13.34
CA PRO A 150 -21.09 33.83 14.18
C PRO A 150 -22.45 33.22 13.87
N ALA A 151 -23.20 32.87 14.90
CA ALA A 151 -24.53 32.33 14.71
C ALA A 151 -25.33 33.28 13.81
N PRO A 152 -26.03 32.77 12.77
CA PRO A 152 -26.76 33.62 11.86
C PRO A 152 -27.73 34.48 12.65
N SER A 153 -27.70 35.80 12.43
CA SER A 153 -28.59 36.74 13.11
C SER A 153 -30.05 36.33 12.86
N ALA A 154 -30.92 36.57 13.82
CA ALA A 154 -32.36 36.24 13.73
C ALA A 154 -33.04 36.78 12.44
N ARG A 155 -32.42 37.75 11.77
CA ARG A 155 -32.85 38.31 10.48
C ARG A 155 -32.45 37.43 9.29
N ALA A 156 -31.31 36.68 9.41
CA ALA A 156 -30.85 35.77 8.34
C ALA A 156 -31.65 34.46 8.36
N VAL A 157 -32.15 34.03 9.50
CA VAL A 157 -32.92 32.77 9.65
C VAL A 157 -34.29 32.85 8.93
N ARG A 158 -34.85 34.04 8.72
CA ARG A 158 -36.16 34.23 8.07
C ARG A 158 -36.14 33.89 6.56
N ASN A 159 -34.97 33.75 5.93
CA ASN A 159 -34.83 33.48 4.51
C ASN A 159 -34.52 31.99 4.21
N TRP A 160 -34.70 31.10 5.17
CA TRP A 160 -34.49 29.67 4.94
C TRP A 160 -35.73 29.04 4.31
N VAL A 161 -35.57 28.47 3.11
CA VAL A 161 -36.62 27.70 2.46
C VAL A 161 -36.42 26.22 2.75
N LYS A 162 -37.46 25.58 3.29
CA LYS A 162 -37.48 24.13 3.46
C LYS A 162 -37.78 23.48 2.11
N ILE A 163 -36.86 22.70 1.57
CA ILE A 163 -37.06 21.93 0.36
C ILE A 163 -37.31 20.47 0.75
N PRO A 164 -38.43 19.88 0.37
CA PRO A 164 -38.65 18.45 0.61
C PRO A 164 -37.71 17.65 -0.30
N PHE A 165 -37.03 16.67 0.29
CA PHE A 165 -36.14 15.75 -0.42
C PHE A 165 -36.62 14.32 -0.18
N THR A 166 -36.81 13.57 -1.27
CA THR A 166 -37.30 12.19 -1.20
C THR A 166 -36.17 11.22 -1.47
N VAL A 167 -35.83 10.36 -0.52
CA VAL A 167 -34.90 9.24 -0.70
C VAL A 167 -35.69 7.95 -0.54
N LYS A 168 -35.72 7.13 -1.58
CA LYS A 168 -36.33 5.77 -1.53
C LYS A 168 -37.74 5.70 -0.92
N GLY A 169 -38.60 6.62 -1.28
CA GLY A 169 -40.01 6.59 -0.87
C GLY A 169 -40.30 7.11 0.53
N THR A 170 -39.32 7.55 1.29
CA THR A 170 -39.54 8.17 2.61
C THR A 170 -39.26 9.66 2.53
N LEU A 171 -40.25 10.47 2.93
CA LEU A 171 -40.11 11.94 2.98
C LEU A 171 -39.28 12.33 4.22
N THR A 172 -38.06 12.78 4.00
CA THR A 172 -37.23 13.39 5.05
C THR A 172 -37.07 14.86 4.76
N GLN A 173 -37.44 15.73 5.70
CA GLN A 173 -37.24 17.19 5.58
C GLN A 173 -35.80 17.55 5.94
N LEU A 174 -35.05 17.99 4.96
CA LEU A 174 -33.72 18.60 5.15
C LEU A 174 -33.85 20.14 4.96
N SER A 175 -33.30 20.86 5.90
CA SER A 175 -33.23 22.33 5.80
C SER A 175 -31.95 22.72 5.04
N ILE A 176 -32.11 23.26 3.84
CA ILE A 176 -30.99 23.75 3.02
C ILE A 176 -31.02 25.28 3.02
N VAL A 177 -29.88 25.86 3.36
CA VAL A 177 -29.66 27.30 3.33
C VAL A 177 -29.39 27.74 1.88
N ARG A 178 -30.24 28.56 1.29
CA ARG A 178 -29.92 29.31 0.07
C ARG A 178 -29.79 30.78 0.40
N HIS A 179 -28.62 31.34 0.17
CA HIS A 179 -28.48 32.81 0.06
C HIS A 179 -29.10 33.25 -1.24
N ARG A 180 -30.15 34.06 -1.21
CA ARG A 180 -30.53 34.92 -2.34
C ARG A 180 -29.67 36.17 -2.27
N LYS A 181 -29.00 36.45 -3.40
CA LYS A 181 -28.38 37.77 -3.64
C LYS A 181 -29.46 38.84 -3.73
#